data_a6456148874d9e2084c553efe8cb400d
#
_entry.id   a6456148874d9e2084c553efe8cb400d
#
_cell.length_a   1.000
_cell.length_b   1.000
_cell.length_c   1.000
_cell.angle_alpha   90.00
_cell.angle_beta   90.00
_cell.angle_gamma   90.00
#
_symmetry.space_group_name_H-M   'P 1'
#
loop_
_entity.id
_entity.type
_entity.pdbx_description
1 polymer ?
#
loop_
_entity_poly.entity_id
_entity_poly.type
_entity_poly.pdbx_seq_one_letter_code
_entity_poly.pdbx_strand_id
1 'polypeptide(L)'
;MKKIILSALLATFMVGSVYAETVRMGTEGAYPPYNFINDNGEVDGFERDVGDLLCARANLDCVWVINEWDSIIPNLVSGNYDTI
;
A
#
# COMPACT_ATOMS: atom_id res chain seq x y z
N MET A 1 -34.02 2.40 -32.91
CA MET A 1 -34.40 2.80 -31.56
C MET A 1 -33.97 1.78 -30.49
N LYS A 2 -34.20 0.50 -30.70
CA LYS A 2 -33.77 -0.52 -29.72
C LYS A 2 -32.25 -0.67 -29.56
N LYS A 3 -31.45 -0.29 -30.56
CA LYS A 3 -29.99 -0.37 -30.55
C LYS A 3 -29.31 0.69 -29.64
N ILE A 4 -29.99 1.80 -29.38
CA ILE A 4 -29.46 2.89 -28.56
C ILE A 4 -29.51 2.53 -27.08
N ILE A 5 -30.50 1.76 -26.64
CA ILE A 5 -30.70 1.32 -25.27
C ILE A 5 -29.62 0.30 -24.87
N LEU A 6 -29.20 -0.56 -25.78
CA LEU A 6 -28.13 -1.55 -25.56
C LEU A 6 -26.76 -0.89 -25.37
N SER A 7 -26.47 0.19 -26.11
CA SER A 7 -25.20 0.93 -25.97
C SER A 7 -25.11 1.66 -24.64
N ALA A 8 -26.21 2.19 -24.12
CA ALA A 8 -26.26 2.84 -22.82
C ALA A 8 -26.02 1.86 -21.66
N LEU A 9 -26.51 0.64 -21.76
CA LEU A 9 -26.28 -0.42 -20.77
C LEU A 9 -24.83 -0.88 -20.72
N LEU A 10 -24.18 -0.99 -21.87
CA LEU A 10 -22.76 -1.36 -21.96
C LEU A 10 -21.84 -0.28 -21.33
N ALA A 11 -22.15 0.99 -21.54
CA ALA A 11 -21.40 2.09 -20.95
C ALA A 11 -21.48 2.10 -19.42
N THR A 12 -22.61 1.69 -18.84
CA THR A 12 -22.81 1.62 -17.39
C THR A 12 -22.00 0.50 -16.76
N PHE A 13 -21.72 -0.59 -17.47
CA PHE A 13 -20.94 -1.72 -16.98
C PHE A 13 -19.44 -1.42 -16.87
N MET A 14 -18.90 -0.47 -17.60
CA MET A 14 -17.48 -0.14 -17.63
C MET A 14 -17.02 0.78 -16.50
N VAL A 15 -17.93 1.32 -15.69
CA VAL A 15 -17.62 2.29 -14.63
C VAL A 15 -17.40 1.62 -13.26
N GLY A 16 -17.49 0.30 -13.16
CA GLY A 16 -17.68 -0.39 -11.88
C GLY A 16 -16.45 -0.97 -11.18
N SER A 17 -15.22 -0.81 -11.69
CA SER A 17 -14.08 -1.56 -11.13
C SER A 17 -12.87 -0.65 -10.91
N VAL A 18 -12.91 0.13 -9.82
CA VAL A 18 -11.72 0.86 -9.39
C VAL A 18 -11.18 0.19 -8.12
N TYR A 19 -10.00 -0.39 -8.20
CA TYR A 19 -9.29 -0.95 -7.07
C TYR A 19 -8.17 -0.02 -6.66
N ALA A 20 -7.95 0.13 -5.34
CA ALA A 20 -6.78 0.82 -4.84
C ALA A 20 -5.53 0.02 -5.20
N GLU A 21 -4.49 0.70 -5.67
CA GLU A 21 -3.21 0.07 -5.95
C GLU A 21 -2.55 -0.33 -4.64
N THR A 22 -1.97 -1.52 -4.58
CA THR A 22 -1.24 -2.02 -3.43
C THR A 22 0.20 -1.53 -3.47
N VAL A 23 0.65 -0.89 -2.39
CA VAL A 23 2.02 -0.44 -2.19
C VAL A 23 2.61 -1.16 -1.00
N ARG A 24 3.75 -1.81 -1.21
CA ARG A 24 4.49 -2.53 -0.17
C ARG A 24 5.54 -1.60 0.40
N MET A 25 5.47 -1.33 1.71
CA MET A 25 6.32 -0.37 2.41
C MET A 25 7.29 -1.11 3.33
N GLY A 26 8.58 -1.07 3.00
CA GLY A 26 9.61 -1.70 3.81
C GLY A 26 10.02 -0.85 5.00
N THR A 27 10.24 -1.48 6.13
CA THR A 27 10.77 -0.85 7.35
C THR A 27 11.57 -1.85 8.16
N GLU A 28 12.49 -1.35 8.97
CA GLU A 28 13.31 -2.20 9.82
C GLU A 28 12.57 -2.77 11.03
N GLY A 29 11.75 -1.96 11.67
CA GLY A 29 11.03 -2.35 12.87
C GLY A 29 11.88 -2.43 14.14
N ALA A 30 13.04 -1.75 14.17
CA ALA A 30 14.00 -1.82 15.27
C ALA A 30 14.55 -0.45 15.70
N TYR A 31 13.82 0.63 15.43
CA TYR A 31 14.27 1.99 15.74
C TYR A 31 13.16 2.82 16.42
N PRO A 32 12.80 2.48 17.67
CA PRO A 32 11.76 3.22 18.38
C PRO A 32 12.22 4.67 18.68
N PRO A 33 11.30 5.65 18.72
CA PRO A 33 9.86 5.53 18.51
C PRO A 33 9.43 5.66 17.04
N TYR A 34 10.36 5.67 16.12
CA TYR A 34 10.11 5.90 14.70
C TYR A 34 9.50 4.66 14.02
N ASN A 35 10.11 3.52 14.21
CA ASN A 35 9.57 2.25 13.78
C ASN A 35 9.96 1.16 14.77
N PHE A 36 9.03 0.30 15.11
CA PHE A 36 9.25 -0.83 16.02
C PHE A 36 8.15 -1.87 15.82
N ILE A 37 8.34 -3.03 16.43
CA ILE A 37 7.34 -4.09 16.44
C ILE A 37 6.62 -4.04 17.77
N ASN A 38 5.31 -3.90 17.76
CA ASN A 38 4.50 -3.82 18.98
C ASN A 38 4.24 -5.23 19.57
N ASP A 39 3.54 -5.27 20.71
CA ASP A 39 3.24 -6.52 21.41
C ASP A 39 2.35 -7.47 20.60
N ASN A 40 1.65 -6.97 19.59
CA ASN A 40 0.85 -7.78 18.67
C ASN A 40 1.67 -8.30 17.48
N GLY A 41 2.98 -8.01 17.41
CA GLY A 41 3.83 -8.42 16.30
C GLY A 41 3.69 -7.57 15.05
N GLU A 42 3.11 -6.38 15.16
CA GLU A 42 2.86 -5.49 14.03
C GLU A 42 3.82 -4.31 14.03
N VAL A 43 4.11 -3.78 12.84
CA VAL A 43 4.86 -2.53 12.67
C VAL A 43 4.06 -1.39 13.30
N ASP A 44 4.75 -0.58 14.10
CA ASP A 44 4.17 0.53 14.82
C ASP A 44 5.16 1.70 14.86
N GLY A 45 4.73 2.85 15.35
CA GLY A 45 5.55 4.03 15.54
C GLY A 45 5.18 5.19 14.63
N PHE A 46 5.97 6.24 14.71
CA PHE A 46 5.75 7.49 13.97
C PHE A 46 5.68 7.26 12.46
N GLU A 47 6.60 6.49 11.92
CA GLU A 47 6.65 6.22 10.47
C GLU A 47 5.44 5.42 10.00
N ARG A 48 4.96 4.48 10.81
CA ARG A 48 3.73 3.74 10.53
C ARG A 48 2.54 4.68 10.45
N ASP A 49 2.40 5.59 11.40
CA ASP A 49 1.27 6.53 11.45
C ASP A 49 1.30 7.48 10.25
N VAL A 50 2.47 8.02 9.91
CA VAL A 50 2.63 8.91 8.74
C VAL A 50 2.37 8.14 7.44
N GLY A 51 2.94 6.97 7.30
CA GLY A 51 2.75 6.14 6.11
C GLY A 51 1.29 5.76 5.87
N ASP A 52 0.60 5.33 6.91
CA ASP A 52 -0.83 4.98 6.81
C ASP A 52 -1.68 6.19 6.43
N LEU A 53 -1.37 7.38 6.97
CA LEU A 53 -2.07 8.61 6.63
C LEU A 53 -1.84 9.02 5.16
N LEU A 54 -0.60 8.94 4.69
CA LEU A 54 -0.26 9.23 3.29
C LEU A 54 -0.98 8.27 2.34
N CYS A 55 -1.00 7.00 2.67
CA CYS A 55 -1.67 5.98 1.87
C CYS A 55 -3.18 6.22 1.80
N ALA A 56 -3.79 6.55 2.94
CA ALA A 56 -5.21 6.86 2.99
C ALA A 56 -5.56 8.07 2.11
N ARG A 57 -4.76 9.12 2.17
CA ARG A 57 -4.98 10.34 1.38
C ARG A 57 -4.72 10.15 -0.11
N ALA A 58 -3.79 9.29 -0.45
CA ALA A 58 -3.47 8.95 -1.84
C ALA A 58 -4.40 7.87 -2.42
N ASN A 59 -5.31 7.33 -1.62
CA ASN A 59 -6.20 6.23 -2.00
C ASN A 59 -5.41 4.98 -2.43
N LEU A 60 -4.38 4.64 -1.66
CA LEU A 60 -3.54 3.47 -1.86
C LEU A 60 -3.81 2.43 -0.77
N ASP A 61 -3.69 1.16 -1.14
CA ASP A 61 -3.70 0.05 -0.20
C ASP A 61 -2.26 -0.29 0.18
N CYS A 62 -1.81 0.18 1.34
CA CYS A 62 -0.43 0.01 1.76
C CYS A 62 -0.29 -1.14 2.75
N VAL A 63 0.70 -1.98 2.51
CA VAL A 63 1.08 -3.09 3.38
C VAL A 63 2.51 -2.90 3.85
N TRP A 64 2.78 -3.27 5.11
CA TRP A 64 4.09 -3.12 5.71
C TRP A 64 4.89 -4.41 5.63
N VAL A 65 6.16 -4.28 5.27
CA VAL A 65 7.11 -5.39 5.14
C VAL A 65 8.30 -5.11 6.05
N ILE A 66 8.59 -6.03 6.96
CA ILE A 66 9.73 -5.92 7.87
C ILE A 66 10.96 -6.48 7.18
N ASN A 67 12.05 -5.73 7.21
CA ASN A 67 13.32 -6.15 6.63
C ASN A 67 14.48 -5.61 7.46
N GLU A 68 15.48 -6.42 7.70
CA GLU A 68 16.70 -6.01 8.42
C GLU A 68 17.39 -4.86 7.70
N TRP A 69 18.00 -3.96 8.46
CA TRP A 69 18.62 -2.75 7.94
C TRP A 69 19.69 -3.03 6.88
N ASP A 70 20.56 -4.01 7.10
CA ASP A 70 21.68 -4.29 6.21
C ASP A 70 21.24 -4.74 4.81
N SER A 71 20.06 -5.31 4.68
CA SER A 71 19.53 -5.79 3.41
C SER A 71 18.35 -4.97 2.88
N ILE A 72 17.98 -3.87 3.55
CA ILE A 72 16.76 -3.14 3.20
C ILE A 72 16.84 -2.48 1.82
N ILE A 73 17.98 -1.90 1.47
CA ILE A 73 18.17 -1.28 0.15
C ILE A 73 18.35 -2.34 -0.95
N PRO A 74 19.22 -3.37 -0.79
CA PRO A 74 19.31 -4.43 -1.79
C PRO A 74 17.96 -5.10 -2.08
N ASN A 75 17.15 -5.34 -1.07
CA ASN A 75 15.83 -5.96 -1.23
C ASN A 75 14.81 -5.01 -1.87
N LEU A 76 14.94 -3.70 -1.68
CA LEU A 76 14.16 -2.72 -2.44
C LEU A 76 14.51 -2.79 -3.93
N VAL A 77 15.79 -2.80 -4.25
CA VAL A 77 16.26 -2.90 -5.65
C VAL A 77 15.81 -4.20 -6.29
N SER A 78 15.75 -5.28 -5.54
CA SER A 78 15.27 -6.59 -6.01
C SER A 78 13.74 -6.65 -6.19
N GLY A 79 13.01 -5.63 -5.75
CA GLY A 79 11.56 -5.59 -5.90
C GLY A 79 10.76 -6.31 -4.82
N ASN A 80 11.37 -6.58 -3.66
CA ASN A 80 10.66 -7.23 -2.54
C ASN A 80 9.59 -6.32 -1.92
N TYR A 81 9.75 -5.02 -2.06
CA TYR A 81 8.76 -4.00 -1.71
C TYR A 81 8.96 -2.78 -2.59
N ASP A 82 8.06 -1.82 -2.51
CA ASP A 82 7.99 -0.70 -3.46
C ASP A 82 8.65 0.56 -2.92
N THR A 83 8.75 0.70 -1.61
CA THR A 83 9.34 1.86 -0.93
C THR A 83 9.89 1.46 0.44
N ILE A 84 10.74 2.31 0.95
CA ILE A 84 11.28 2.18 2.31
C ILE A 84 11.23 3.52 3.03
#